data_0d7cdfb30e9199632fc3edbebafa3f1d
#
_entry.id   0d7cdfb30e9199632fc3edbebafa3f1d
#
_cell.length_a   1.000
_cell.length_b   1.000
_cell.length_c   1.000
_cell.angle_alpha   90.00
_cell.angle_beta   90.00
_cell.angle_gamma   90.00
#
_symmetry.space_group_name_H-M   'P 1'
#
loop_
_entity.id
_entity.type
_entity.pdbx_description
1 polymer ?
#
loop_
_entity_poly.entity_id
_entity_poly.type
_entity_poly.pdbx_seq_one_letter_code
_entity_poly.pdbx_strand_id
1 'polypeptide(L)'
;MELPAVIDELARLVDEIGDPWPTSKRGRPPVHSPRKMAVVCVLTVMLGISYRNMETLLYILKLPWHEPVPDHSTIHEAFKRMPEAYLNQILAKSARLCIAESGWVKGIVAADSTGVETDRYETVDLKMKKTKRMISIKYHVVAILDYNIIMAAKITSRRTADSPTLRQMLKSLPQMEGSVFNADKGYDSDWNCMLVYAKRMKPNIKQRKTRGTNRGLRYRRRAAEEFNDAVYRYRGLVEGIFGAEEVENGLETRCRLRWMQRRWGLARAIGHNLAVLNRLRCAKQLNIELKPILLDAEA
;
A
#
# COMPACT_ATOMS: atom_id res chain seq x y z
N MET A 1 15.00 11.67 -4.73
CA MET A 1 15.03 10.59 -3.70
C MET A 1 16.46 10.12 -3.54
N GLU A 2 17.02 10.22 -2.34
CA GLU A 2 18.36 9.68 -2.06
C GLU A 2 18.25 8.17 -1.87
N LEU A 3 18.50 7.43 -2.95
CA LEU A 3 18.37 5.98 -2.99
C LEU A 3 19.16 5.25 -1.88
N PRO A 4 20.41 5.63 -1.54
CA PRO A 4 21.14 5.01 -0.44
C PRO A 4 20.40 5.10 0.89
N ALA A 5 19.91 6.28 1.27
CA ALA A 5 19.17 6.47 2.53
C ALA A 5 17.88 5.63 2.61
N VAL A 6 17.19 5.46 1.47
CA VAL A 6 16.01 4.59 1.39
C VAL A 6 16.37 3.11 1.53
N ILE A 7 17.49 2.69 0.93
CA ILE A 7 17.99 1.31 1.04
C ILE A 7 18.37 1.00 2.49
N ASP A 8 19.09 1.90 3.15
CA ASP A 8 19.55 1.73 4.54
C ASP A 8 18.33 1.66 5.49
N GLU A 9 17.34 2.53 5.29
CA GLU A 9 16.12 2.49 6.10
C GLU A 9 15.32 1.18 5.90
N LEU A 10 15.19 0.71 4.64
CA LEU A 10 14.55 -0.56 4.37
C LEU A 10 15.31 -1.72 5.02
N ALA A 11 16.64 -1.72 4.93
CA ALA A 11 17.49 -2.74 5.57
C ALA A 11 17.29 -2.73 7.09
N ARG A 12 17.28 -1.54 7.72
CA ARG A 12 17.00 -1.39 9.15
C ARG A 12 15.63 -1.95 9.55
N LEU A 13 14.57 -1.64 8.79
CA LEU A 13 13.23 -2.17 9.05
C LEU A 13 13.17 -3.70 8.95
N VAL A 14 13.87 -4.26 7.96
CA VAL A 14 13.98 -5.71 7.75
C VAL A 14 14.75 -6.36 8.91
N ASP A 15 15.84 -5.76 9.37
CA ASP A 15 16.63 -6.27 10.49
C ASP A 15 15.86 -6.27 11.80
N GLU A 16 15.06 -5.22 12.06
CA GLU A 16 14.18 -5.15 13.24
C GLU A 16 13.06 -6.20 13.23
N ILE A 17 12.59 -6.64 12.08
CA ILE A 17 11.54 -7.66 11.96
C ILE A 17 12.15 -9.06 12.06
N GLY A 18 13.34 -9.24 11.49
CA GLY A 18 14.03 -10.52 11.41
C GLY A 18 13.82 -11.23 10.07
N ASP A 19 14.07 -12.53 10.04
CA ASP A 19 14.05 -13.31 8.83
C ASP A 19 12.63 -13.54 8.29
N PRO A 20 12.36 -13.29 6.99
CA PRO A 20 11.05 -13.51 6.39
C PRO A 20 10.63 -14.98 6.32
N TRP A 21 11.59 -15.90 6.30
CA TRP A 21 11.39 -17.35 6.33
C TRP A 21 12.55 -18.04 7.08
N PRO A 22 12.29 -19.19 7.70
CA PRO A 22 13.33 -19.92 8.41
C PRO A 22 14.38 -20.46 7.44
N THR A 23 15.64 -20.45 7.89
CA THR A 23 16.74 -21.14 7.20
C THR A 23 16.90 -22.55 7.78
N SER A 24 17.09 -23.56 6.92
CA SER A 24 17.37 -24.92 7.38
C SER A 24 18.71 -24.96 8.11
N LYS A 25 18.73 -25.61 9.29
CA LYS A 25 19.99 -25.93 10.01
C LYS A 25 20.71 -27.12 9.39
N ARG A 26 20.06 -27.86 8.47
CA ARG A 26 20.63 -29.02 7.77
C ARG A 26 20.91 -28.66 6.32
N GLY A 27 22.05 -29.09 5.80
CA GLY A 27 22.50 -28.85 4.44
C GLY A 27 23.44 -27.63 4.32
N ARG A 28 23.75 -27.25 3.07
CA ARG A 28 24.59 -26.09 2.78
C ARG A 28 23.87 -24.80 3.21
N PRO A 29 24.52 -23.91 3.96
CA PRO A 29 23.94 -22.61 4.29
C PRO A 29 23.53 -21.83 3.03
N PRO A 30 22.43 -21.04 3.08
CA PRO A 30 22.05 -20.19 1.95
C PRO A 30 23.15 -19.15 1.69
N VAL A 31 23.52 -18.98 0.44
CA VAL A 31 24.53 -17.99 0.00
C VAL A 31 24.05 -16.57 0.30
N HIS A 32 22.75 -16.34 0.16
CA HIS A 32 22.11 -15.04 0.44
C HIS A 32 21.20 -15.15 1.64
N SER A 33 21.37 -14.25 2.63
CA SER A 33 20.49 -14.23 3.79
C SER A 33 19.04 -13.87 3.41
N PRO A 34 18.04 -14.46 4.08
CA PRO A 34 16.63 -14.12 3.82
C PRO A 34 16.32 -12.63 3.95
N ARG A 35 16.95 -11.92 4.90
CA ARG A 35 16.78 -10.46 5.10
C ARG A 35 17.30 -9.67 3.91
N LYS A 36 18.51 -9.96 3.45
CA LYS A 36 19.06 -9.31 2.24
C LYS A 36 18.15 -9.51 1.03
N MET A 37 17.64 -10.73 0.86
CA MET A 37 16.70 -11.03 -0.21
C MET A 37 15.38 -10.28 -0.06
N ALA A 38 14.89 -10.04 1.17
CA ALA A 38 13.70 -9.23 1.40
C ALA A 38 13.91 -7.77 0.93
N VAL A 39 15.05 -7.18 1.27
CA VAL A 39 15.41 -5.82 0.80
C VAL A 39 15.46 -5.78 -0.73
N VAL A 40 16.16 -6.71 -1.38
CA VAL A 40 16.26 -6.77 -2.85
C VAL A 40 14.89 -6.91 -3.51
N CYS A 41 14.04 -7.78 -2.99
CA CYS A 41 12.69 -7.99 -3.51
C CYS A 41 11.82 -6.72 -3.45
N VAL A 42 11.84 -6.01 -2.32
CA VAL A 42 11.10 -4.75 -2.16
C VAL A 42 11.67 -3.67 -3.08
N LEU A 43 12.98 -3.52 -3.14
CA LEU A 43 13.65 -2.56 -4.04
C LEU A 43 13.34 -2.83 -5.51
N THR A 44 13.31 -4.09 -5.94
CA THR A 44 12.96 -4.47 -7.32
C THR A 44 11.58 -3.93 -7.71
N VAL A 45 10.61 -4.08 -6.82
CA VAL A 45 9.24 -3.61 -7.05
C VAL A 45 9.16 -2.08 -6.93
N MET A 46 9.83 -1.50 -5.94
CA MET A 46 9.87 -0.06 -5.71
C MET A 46 10.46 0.69 -6.91
N LEU A 47 11.50 0.16 -7.53
CA LEU A 47 12.15 0.76 -8.70
C LEU A 47 11.47 0.39 -10.03
N GLY A 48 10.44 -0.45 -10.02
CA GLY A 48 9.70 -0.86 -11.23
C GLY A 48 10.55 -1.64 -12.25
N ILE A 49 11.68 -2.20 -11.83
CA ILE A 49 12.63 -2.88 -12.74
C ILE A 49 12.44 -4.39 -12.78
N SER A 50 12.96 -5.04 -13.81
CA SER A 50 12.97 -6.50 -13.92
C SER A 50 14.00 -7.11 -12.96
N TYR A 51 13.83 -8.39 -12.60
CA TYR A 51 14.82 -9.10 -11.78
C TYR A 51 16.23 -9.12 -12.42
N ARG A 52 16.32 -9.16 -13.75
CA ARG A 52 17.60 -9.08 -14.49
C ARG A 52 18.24 -7.70 -14.35
N ASN A 53 17.43 -6.64 -14.47
CA ASN A 53 17.94 -5.29 -14.28
C ASN A 53 18.35 -5.04 -12.82
N MET A 54 17.65 -5.66 -11.86
CA MET A 54 18.05 -5.60 -10.44
C MET A 54 19.38 -6.30 -10.21
N GLU A 55 19.62 -7.48 -10.77
CA GLU A 55 20.91 -8.15 -10.74
C GLU A 55 22.03 -7.23 -11.26
N THR A 56 21.84 -6.62 -12.44
CA THR A 56 22.78 -5.64 -13.00
C THR A 56 22.99 -4.43 -12.09
N LEU A 57 21.91 -3.88 -11.53
CA LEU A 57 21.99 -2.73 -10.63
C LEU A 57 22.79 -3.04 -9.36
N LEU A 58 22.61 -4.23 -8.79
CA LEU A 58 23.36 -4.67 -7.61
C LEU A 58 24.86 -4.77 -7.87
N TYR A 59 25.29 -5.20 -9.07
CA TYR A 59 26.69 -5.17 -9.50
C TYR A 59 27.24 -3.75 -9.57
N ILE A 60 26.43 -2.79 -10.05
CA ILE A 60 26.85 -1.38 -10.19
C ILE A 60 26.95 -0.71 -8.82
N LEU A 61 25.95 -0.90 -7.96
CA LEU A 61 25.87 -0.23 -6.64
C LEU A 61 26.92 -0.73 -5.66
N LYS A 62 27.49 -1.93 -5.85
CA LYS A 62 28.51 -2.54 -4.96
C LYS A 62 28.17 -2.40 -3.47
N LEU A 63 26.90 -2.67 -3.12
CA LEU A 63 26.44 -2.55 -1.74
C LEU A 63 27.21 -3.52 -0.84
N PRO A 64 27.76 -3.09 0.31
CA PRO A 64 28.69 -3.89 1.13
C PRO A 64 28.12 -5.23 1.61
N TRP A 65 26.80 -5.31 1.73
CA TRP A 65 26.07 -6.49 2.20
C TRP A 65 25.56 -7.40 1.05
N HIS A 66 25.96 -7.12 -0.20
CA HIS A 66 25.47 -7.83 -1.40
C HIS A 66 26.49 -8.72 -2.08
N GLU A 67 27.58 -9.03 -1.47
CA GLU A 67 28.50 -10.03 -2.04
C GLU A 67 28.24 -11.42 -1.44
N PRO A 68 28.11 -12.44 -2.27
CA PRO A 68 27.93 -12.39 -3.72
C PRO A 68 26.60 -11.79 -4.17
N VAL A 69 26.53 -11.21 -5.39
CA VAL A 69 25.30 -10.67 -5.96
C VAL A 69 24.34 -11.81 -6.33
N PRO A 70 23.06 -11.76 -5.92
CA PRO A 70 22.09 -12.77 -6.32
C PRO A 70 21.72 -12.63 -7.79
N ASP A 71 21.65 -13.74 -8.50
CA ASP A 71 21.13 -13.78 -9.86
C ASP A 71 19.60 -13.53 -9.89
N HIS A 72 19.10 -13.19 -11.07
CA HIS A 72 17.69 -12.87 -11.28
C HIS A 72 16.73 -14.02 -10.92
N SER A 73 17.15 -15.27 -11.05
CA SER A 73 16.33 -16.44 -10.70
C SER A 73 16.24 -16.60 -9.18
N THR A 74 17.32 -16.34 -8.47
CA THR A 74 17.38 -16.32 -7.00
C THR A 74 16.47 -15.20 -6.45
N ILE A 75 16.50 -14.00 -7.05
CA ILE A 75 15.60 -12.89 -6.67
C ILE A 75 14.12 -13.29 -6.88
N HIS A 76 13.80 -13.89 -8.03
CA HIS A 76 12.46 -14.37 -8.33
C HIS A 76 11.97 -15.42 -7.32
N GLU A 77 12.79 -16.43 -7.01
CA GLU A 77 12.44 -17.47 -6.05
C GLU A 77 12.29 -16.92 -4.64
N ALA A 78 13.12 -15.95 -4.24
CA ALA A 78 12.96 -15.24 -2.97
C ALA A 78 11.64 -14.49 -2.90
N PHE A 79 11.25 -13.78 -3.96
CA PHE A 79 9.96 -13.08 -4.01
C PHE A 79 8.78 -14.06 -3.98
N LYS A 80 8.92 -15.25 -4.58
CA LYS A 80 7.93 -16.34 -4.46
C LYS A 80 7.81 -16.88 -3.04
N ARG A 81 8.86 -16.87 -2.24
CA ARG A 81 8.84 -17.34 -0.84
C ARG A 81 8.36 -16.27 0.13
N MET A 82 8.43 -14.98 -0.22
CA MET A 82 8.12 -13.86 0.66
C MET A 82 6.73 -13.96 1.26
N PRO A 83 6.55 -14.06 2.59
CA PRO A 83 5.22 -14.08 3.20
C PRO A 83 4.52 -12.71 3.11
N GLU A 84 3.23 -12.70 2.77
CA GLU A 84 2.43 -11.47 2.78
C GLU A 84 2.39 -10.83 4.19
N ALA A 85 2.34 -11.66 5.23
CA ALA A 85 2.37 -11.18 6.62
C ALA A 85 3.65 -10.39 6.93
N TYR A 86 4.79 -10.84 6.42
CA TYR A 86 6.07 -10.15 6.58
C TYR A 86 6.08 -8.77 5.90
N LEU A 87 5.61 -8.69 4.66
CA LEU A 87 5.48 -7.42 3.94
C LEU A 87 4.49 -6.47 4.65
N ASN A 88 3.40 -6.99 5.21
CA ASN A 88 2.48 -6.18 6.03
C ASN A 88 3.14 -5.63 7.29
N GLN A 89 4.07 -6.36 7.91
CA GLN A 89 4.84 -5.84 9.06
C GLN A 89 5.77 -4.69 8.63
N ILE A 90 6.47 -4.82 7.51
CA ILE A 90 7.30 -3.73 6.95
C ILE A 90 6.43 -2.51 6.64
N LEU A 91 5.28 -2.70 5.97
CA LEU A 91 4.36 -1.62 5.66
C LEU A 91 3.87 -0.91 6.93
N ALA A 92 3.45 -1.65 7.95
CA ALA A 92 3.00 -1.06 9.21
C ALA A 92 4.12 -0.30 9.93
N LYS A 93 5.36 -0.80 9.91
CA LYS A 93 6.51 -0.11 10.51
C LYS A 93 6.87 1.15 9.72
N SER A 94 6.94 1.09 8.39
CA SER A 94 7.21 2.26 7.55
C SER A 94 6.17 3.37 7.74
N ALA A 95 4.88 3.01 7.83
CA ALA A 95 3.82 3.96 8.12
C ALA A 95 3.99 4.62 9.51
N ARG A 96 4.34 3.84 10.54
CA ARG A 96 4.61 4.39 11.89
C ARG A 96 5.79 5.36 11.89
N LEU A 97 6.85 5.08 11.12
CA LEU A 97 7.97 6.00 10.98
C LEU A 97 7.56 7.30 10.30
N CYS A 98 6.76 7.24 9.23
CA CYS A 98 6.24 8.42 8.58
C CYS A 98 5.37 9.26 9.52
N ILE A 99 4.51 8.62 10.33
CA ILE A 99 3.68 9.29 11.35
C ILE A 99 4.56 9.97 12.39
N ALA A 100 5.56 9.27 12.92
CA ALA A 100 6.48 9.83 13.92
C ALA A 100 7.30 11.00 13.37
N GLU A 101 7.80 10.88 12.12
CA GLU A 101 8.59 11.93 11.49
C GLU A 101 7.76 13.17 11.12
N SER A 102 6.51 12.96 10.69
CA SER A 102 5.58 14.06 10.33
C SER A 102 4.95 14.75 11.55
N GLY A 103 5.00 14.14 12.73
CA GLY A 103 4.28 14.62 13.90
C GLY A 103 2.74 14.54 13.78
N TRP A 104 2.23 13.76 12.83
CA TRP A 104 0.78 13.63 12.62
C TRP A 104 0.08 13.00 13.83
N VAL A 105 -1.01 13.63 14.27
CA VAL A 105 -1.82 13.18 15.42
C VAL A 105 -3.20 12.73 14.99
N LYS A 106 -3.90 13.56 14.24
CA LYS A 106 -5.27 13.33 13.72
C LYS A 106 -5.45 14.03 12.38
N GLY A 107 -6.39 13.59 11.57
CA GLY A 107 -6.66 14.20 10.27
C GLY A 107 -7.61 13.36 9.44
N ILE A 108 -7.46 13.39 8.14
CA ILE A 108 -8.30 12.64 7.22
C ILE A 108 -7.58 11.37 6.76
N VAL A 109 -8.25 10.24 6.98
CA VAL A 109 -7.87 8.94 6.45
C VAL A 109 -8.83 8.61 5.31
N ALA A 110 -8.34 8.14 4.19
CA ALA A 110 -9.20 7.74 3.09
C ALA A 110 -8.88 6.35 2.56
N ALA A 111 -9.92 5.69 2.02
CA ALA A 111 -9.79 4.45 1.30
C ALA A 111 -10.26 4.62 -0.13
N ASP A 112 -9.45 4.13 -1.07
CA ASP A 112 -9.84 4.05 -2.47
C ASP A 112 -9.12 2.88 -3.17
N SER A 113 -9.50 2.62 -4.43
CA SER A 113 -8.87 1.59 -5.25
C SER A 113 -8.73 2.04 -6.69
N THR A 114 -7.60 1.70 -7.30
CA THR A 114 -7.34 1.93 -8.72
C THR A 114 -7.17 0.62 -9.47
N GLY A 115 -7.33 0.66 -10.79
CA GLY A 115 -7.02 -0.44 -11.68
C GLY A 115 -5.50 -0.51 -11.90
N VAL A 116 -4.94 -1.71 -11.81
CA VAL A 116 -3.55 -1.98 -12.18
C VAL A 116 -3.55 -2.93 -13.37
N GLU A 117 -2.83 -2.56 -14.40
CA GLU A 117 -2.72 -3.38 -15.60
C GLU A 117 -1.76 -4.56 -15.38
N THR A 118 -2.07 -5.66 -16.05
CA THR A 118 -1.19 -6.83 -16.07
C THR A 118 -0.82 -7.13 -17.53
N ASP A 119 0.30 -7.79 -17.76
CA ASP A 119 0.72 -8.24 -19.11
C ASP A 119 -0.10 -9.46 -19.62
N ARG A 120 -1.26 -9.73 -19.03
CA ARG A 120 -2.16 -10.82 -19.43
C ARG A 120 -3.40 -10.29 -20.14
N TYR A 121 -3.84 -11.03 -21.15
CA TYR A 121 -5.02 -10.74 -21.94
C TYR A 121 -6.07 -11.83 -21.78
N GLU A 122 -7.34 -11.45 -21.72
CA GLU A 122 -8.49 -12.34 -21.84
C GLU A 122 -9.22 -12.06 -23.16
N THR A 123 -9.80 -13.10 -23.75
CA THR A 123 -10.67 -12.94 -24.91
C THR A 123 -12.09 -12.65 -24.42
N VAL A 124 -12.64 -11.50 -24.77
CA VAL A 124 -14.00 -11.10 -24.41
C VAL A 124 -14.85 -11.05 -25.66
N ASP A 125 -16.02 -11.66 -25.60
CA ASP A 125 -17.01 -11.60 -26.67
C ASP A 125 -17.88 -10.35 -26.48
N LEU A 126 -17.65 -9.33 -27.31
CA LEU A 126 -18.40 -8.09 -27.30
C LEU A 126 -19.22 -8.02 -28.58
N LYS A 127 -20.55 -8.23 -28.47
CA LYS A 127 -21.49 -8.13 -29.61
C LYS A 127 -21.02 -8.93 -30.82
N MET A 128 -20.77 -10.22 -30.66
CA MET A 128 -20.30 -11.15 -31.72
C MET A 128 -18.86 -10.91 -32.24
N LYS A 129 -18.09 -10.00 -31.64
CA LYS A 129 -16.67 -9.80 -31.97
C LYS A 129 -15.79 -10.23 -30.78
N LYS A 130 -14.89 -11.19 -31.04
CA LYS A 130 -13.86 -11.59 -30.07
C LYS A 130 -12.77 -10.52 -30.01
N THR A 131 -12.73 -9.78 -28.92
CA THR A 131 -11.69 -8.77 -28.66
C THR A 131 -10.75 -9.23 -27.53
N LYS A 132 -9.47 -9.00 -27.68
CA LYS A 132 -8.50 -9.19 -26.60
C LYS A 132 -8.58 -8.00 -25.65
N ARG A 133 -8.80 -8.26 -24.38
CA ARG A 133 -8.81 -7.25 -23.32
C ARG A 133 -7.71 -7.55 -22.32
N MET A 134 -6.97 -6.53 -21.92
CA MET A 134 -5.98 -6.64 -20.86
C MET A 134 -6.66 -6.96 -19.52
N ILE A 135 -6.13 -7.94 -18.78
CA ILE A 135 -6.61 -8.28 -17.44
C ILE A 135 -6.08 -7.23 -16.47
N SER A 136 -6.98 -6.56 -15.78
CA SER A 136 -6.65 -5.66 -14.70
C SER A 136 -6.99 -6.26 -13.34
N ILE A 137 -6.23 -5.86 -12.34
CA ILE A 137 -6.46 -6.14 -10.92
C ILE A 137 -6.80 -4.84 -10.21
N LYS A 138 -7.35 -4.89 -8.99
CA LYS A 138 -7.57 -3.72 -8.17
C LYS A 138 -6.49 -3.60 -7.10
N TYR A 139 -5.90 -2.43 -7.01
CA TYR A 139 -5.02 -2.02 -5.92
C TYR A 139 -5.79 -1.11 -4.98
N HIS A 140 -6.06 -1.61 -3.77
CA HIS A 140 -6.75 -0.88 -2.71
C HIS A 140 -5.73 -0.33 -1.74
N VAL A 141 -5.91 0.93 -1.34
CA VAL A 141 -5.12 1.56 -0.28
C VAL A 141 -6.02 2.18 0.78
N VAL A 142 -5.51 2.25 2.01
CA VAL A 142 -6.00 3.12 3.07
C VAL A 142 -4.84 4.02 3.45
N ALA A 143 -5.02 5.33 3.37
CA ALA A 143 -3.94 6.28 3.58
C ALA A 143 -4.37 7.46 4.46
N ILE A 144 -3.42 8.01 5.20
CA ILE A 144 -3.51 9.33 5.83
C ILE A 144 -3.22 10.35 4.73
N LEU A 145 -4.19 11.22 4.45
CA LEU A 145 -4.10 12.17 3.33
C LEU A 145 -3.15 13.34 3.60
N ASP A 146 -3.01 13.75 4.86
CA ASP A 146 -2.21 14.92 5.23
C ASP A 146 -0.75 14.85 4.72
N TYR A 147 -0.19 13.65 4.70
CA TYR A 147 1.19 13.41 4.26
C TYR A 147 1.29 12.26 3.23
N ASN A 148 0.17 11.78 2.70
CA ASN A 148 0.09 10.66 1.76
C ASN A 148 0.72 9.36 2.30
N ILE A 149 0.47 9.01 3.58
CA ILE A 149 1.04 7.82 4.22
C ILE A 149 0.10 6.62 4.03
N ILE A 150 0.56 5.58 3.35
CA ILE A 150 -0.22 4.35 3.16
C ILE A 150 -0.18 3.50 4.44
N MET A 151 -1.36 3.31 5.06
CA MET A 151 -1.54 2.53 6.28
C MET A 151 -1.82 1.04 6.02
N ALA A 152 -2.50 0.76 4.94
CA ALA A 152 -2.81 -0.60 4.50
C ALA A 152 -2.94 -0.64 2.98
N ALA A 153 -2.55 -1.77 2.38
CA ALA A 153 -2.66 -2.00 0.95
C ALA A 153 -3.13 -3.43 0.66
N LYS A 154 -3.90 -3.61 -0.42
CA LYS A 154 -4.38 -4.92 -0.84
C LYS A 154 -4.62 -5.01 -2.34
N ILE A 155 -4.23 -6.12 -2.94
CA ILE A 155 -4.55 -6.46 -4.33
C ILE A 155 -5.71 -7.46 -4.35
N THR A 156 -6.69 -7.18 -5.20
CA THR A 156 -7.82 -8.09 -5.47
C THR A 156 -8.06 -8.25 -6.96
N SER A 157 -8.91 -9.22 -7.32
CA SER A 157 -9.37 -9.30 -8.70
C SER A 157 -10.29 -8.11 -9.02
N ARG A 158 -10.35 -7.70 -10.28
CA ARG A 158 -11.26 -6.64 -10.75
C ARG A 158 -12.71 -6.83 -10.33
N ARG A 159 -13.16 -8.10 -10.24
CA ARG A 159 -14.55 -8.45 -9.90
C ARG A 159 -14.82 -8.47 -8.39
N THR A 160 -13.79 -8.35 -7.55
CA THR A 160 -13.96 -8.36 -6.09
C THR A 160 -14.64 -7.08 -5.63
N ALA A 161 -15.64 -7.22 -4.75
CA ALA A 161 -16.33 -6.07 -4.17
C ALA A 161 -15.40 -5.31 -3.19
N ASP A 162 -15.52 -3.98 -3.18
CA ASP A 162 -14.64 -3.10 -2.41
C ASP A 162 -14.92 -3.16 -0.90
N SER A 163 -16.21 -3.24 -0.51
CA SER A 163 -16.63 -3.22 0.90
C SER A 163 -16.05 -4.39 1.74
N PRO A 164 -16.08 -5.68 1.30
CA PRO A 164 -15.42 -6.76 2.04
C PRO A 164 -13.89 -6.61 2.11
N THR A 165 -13.28 -6.00 1.07
CA THR A 165 -11.84 -5.75 1.04
C THR A 165 -11.46 -4.73 2.09
N LEU A 166 -12.17 -3.60 2.15
CA LEU A 166 -11.97 -2.58 3.18
C LEU A 166 -12.10 -3.16 4.59
N ARG A 167 -13.11 -4.00 4.83
CA ARG A 167 -13.29 -4.68 6.13
C ARG A 167 -12.05 -5.41 6.61
N GLN A 168 -11.34 -6.09 5.70
CA GLN A 168 -10.10 -6.79 6.04
C GLN A 168 -8.97 -5.81 6.34
N MET A 169 -8.88 -4.71 5.58
CA MET A 169 -7.86 -3.68 5.79
C MET A 169 -8.08 -2.92 7.09
N LEU A 170 -9.31 -2.54 7.42
CA LEU A 170 -9.65 -1.84 8.68
C LEU A 170 -9.27 -2.64 9.92
N LYS A 171 -9.35 -3.97 9.87
CA LYS A 171 -8.95 -4.83 11.01
C LYS A 171 -7.48 -4.66 11.39
N SER A 172 -6.60 -4.44 10.40
CA SER A 172 -5.15 -4.28 10.61
C SER A 172 -4.72 -2.88 11.03
N LEU A 173 -5.60 -1.86 10.88
CA LEU A 173 -5.28 -0.49 11.27
C LEU A 173 -5.15 -0.34 12.79
N PRO A 174 -4.28 0.55 13.28
CA PRO A 174 -4.28 0.98 14.67
C PRO A 174 -5.55 1.80 15.00
N GLN A 175 -5.73 2.17 16.26
CA GLN A 175 -6.68 3.21 16.63
C GLN A 175 -6.15 4.58 16.18
N MET A 176 -7.03 5.43 15.65
CA MET A 176 -6.70 6.75 15.07
C MET A 176 -7.71 7.77 15.56
N GLU A 177 -7.63 8.05 16.87
CA GLU A 177 -8.62 8.84 17.60
C GLU A 177 -8.81 10.24 17.01
N GLY A 178 -10.07 10.64 16.85
CA GLY A 178 -10.45 11.96 16.36
C GLY A 178 -10.30 12.15 14.84
N SER A 179 -9.77 11.17 14.12
CA SER A 179 -9.64 11.24 12.65
C SER A 179 -10.97 10.96 11.95
N VAL A 180 -11.11 11.49 10.73
CA VAL A 180 -12.27 11.23 9.85
C VAL A 180 -11.87 10.22 8.77
N PHE A 181 -12.72 9.23 8.53
CA PHE A 181 -12.49 8.18 7.54
C PHE A 181 -13.36 8.37 6.30
N ASN A 182 -12.79 8.86 5.21
CA ASN A 182 -13.45 9.05 3.92
C ASN A 182 -13.40 7.80 3.05
N ALA A 183 -14.53 7.41 2.45
CA ALA A 183 -14.55 6.39 1.41
C ALA A 183 -15.75 6.55 0.47
N ASP A 184 -15.63 6.05 -0.76
CA ASP A 184 -16.72 6.10 -1.73
C ASP A 184 -17.87 5.13 -1.35
N LYS A 185 -19.01 5.32 -2.00
CA LYS A 185 -20.22 4.46 -1.89
C LYS A 185 -19.96 2.98 -2.16
N GLY A 186 -18.87 2.64 -2.87
CA GLY A 186 -18.40 1.27 -3.04
C GLY A 186 -18.13 0.55 -1.73
N TYR A 187 -17.72 1.29 -0.73
CA TYR A 187 -17.33 0.82 0.60
C TYR A 187 -18.46 0.88 1.64
N ASP A 188 -19.65 1.40 1.27
CA ASP A 188 -20.78 1.57 2.17
C ASP A 188 -21.30 0.23 2.71
N SER A 189 -21.18 0.03 4.02
CA SER A 189 -21.80 -1.06 4.76
C SER A 189 -21.81 -0.77 6.26
N ASP A 190 -22.78 -1.35 6.99
CA ASP A 190 -22.86 -1.20 8.44
C ASP A 190 -21.62 -1.73 9.16
N TRP A 191 -21.07 -2.86 8.67
CA TRP A 191 -19.84 -3.43 9.19
C TRP A 191 -18.61 -2.54 9.03
N ASN A 192 -18.47 -1.86 7.90
CA ASN A 192 -17.36 -0.93 7.70
C ASN A 192 -17.50 0.28 8.62
N CYS A 193 -18.70 0.85 8.75
CA CYS A 193 -18.97 1.94 9.69
C CYS A 193 -18.66 1.50 11.14
N MET A 194 -19.11 0.30 11.55
CA MET A 194 -18.80 -0.25 12.87
C MET A 194 -17.29 -0.36 13.11
N LEU A 195 -16.53 -0.89 12.13
CA LEU A 195 -15.07 -1.05 12.27
C LEU A 195 -14.35 0.30 12.32
N VAL A 196 -14.81 1.30 11.56
CA VAL A 196 -14.25 2.65 11.60
C VAL A 196 -14.47 3.27 12.99
N TYR A 197 -15.67 3.16 13.58
CA TYR A 197 -15.91 3.59 14.96
C TYR A 197 -15.06 2.81 15.97
N ALA A 198 -14.88 1.50 15.78
CA ALA A 198 -14.03 0.69 16.65
C ALA A 198 -12.55 1.12 16.58
N LYS A 199 -12.14 1.78 15.49
CA LYS A 199 -10.81 2.40 15.36
C LYS A 199 -10.76 3.85 15.89
N ARG A 200 -11.81 4.30 16.56
CA ARG A 200 -11.99 5.66 17.12
C ARG A 200 -11.97 6.77 16.07
N MET A 201 -12.30 6.43 14.83
CA MET A 201 -12.49 7.37 13.74
C MET A 201 -13.98 7.65 13.51
N LYS A 202 -14.30 8.78 12.89
CA LYS A 202 -15.65 9.10 12.39
C LYS A 202 -15.78 8.59 10.95
N PRO A 203 -16.73 7.68 10.64
CA PRO A 203 -16.95 7.25 9.25
C PRO A 203 -17.64 8.37 8.45
N ASN A 204 -17.04 8.76 7.36
CA ASN A 204 -17.56 9.71 6.38
C ASN A 204 -17.68 9.01 5.01
N ILE A 205 -18.42 7.91 5.00
CA ILE A 205 -18.59 7.02 3.84
C ILE A 205 -19.86 7.42 3.10
N LYS A 206 -19.74 7.75 1.81
CA LYS A 206 -20.91 8.11 0.99
C LYS A 206 -21.86 6.93 0.89
N GLN A 207 -23.15 7.16 1.23
CA GLN A 207 -24.13 6.09 1.26
C GLN A 207 -24.69 5.76 -0.13
N ARG A 208 -24.96 4.48 -0.35
CA ARG A 208 -25.75 4.03 -1.50
C ARG A 208 -27.23 4.29 -1.24
N LYS A 209 -27.96 4.75 -2.28
CA LYS A 209 -29.42 4.77 -2.26
C LYS A 209 -29.90 3.31 -2.21
N THR A 210 -30.42 2.86 -1.09
CA THR A 210 -31.01 1.52 -0.95
C THR A 210 -32.53 1.60 -1.04
N ARG A 211 -33.14 0.68 -1.82
CA ARG A 211 -34.58 0.46 -1.79
C ARG A 211 -34.88 -0.40 -0.56
N GLY A 212 -35.56 0.12 0.45
CA GLY A 212 -35.98 -0.64 1.64
C GLY A 212 -35.69 0.07 2.97
N THR A 213 -36.20 -0.52 4.05
CA THR A 213 -36.04 0.00 5.42
C THR A 213 -34.62 -0.25 5.93
N ASN A 214 -33.98 0.79 6.48
CA ASN A 214 -32.66 0.69 7.16
C ASN A 214 -32.76 -0.02 8.54
N ARG A 215 -33.72 -0.94 8.74
CA ARG A 215 -33.87 -1.69 10.00
C ARG A 215 -32.61 -2.51 10.26
N GLY A 216 -32.03 -2.39 11.46
CA GLY A 216 -30.84 -3.14 11.87
C GLY A 216 -29.50 -2.53 11.44
N LEU A 217 -29.47 -1.45 10.67
CA LEU A 217 -28.23 -0.79 10.21
C LEU A 217 -27.86 0.38 11.15
N ARG A 218 -27.47 0.07 12.39
CA ARG A 218 -27.22 1.05 13.46
C ARG A 218 -26.07 1.99 13.13
N TYR A 219 -24.92 1.44 12.78
CA TYR A 219 -23.70 2.23 12.55
C TYR A 219 -23.77 3.02 11.24
N ARG A 220 -24.35 2.43 10.21
CA ARG A 220 -24.57 3.10 8.93
C ARG A 220 -25.52 4.29 9.05
N ARG A 221 -26.59 4.18 9.88
CA ARG A 221 -27.53 5.29 10.14
C ARG A 221 -26.80 6.42 10.85
N ARG A 222 -26.10 6.12 11.94
CA ARG A 222 -25.31 7.11 12.67
C ARG A 222 -24.29 7.80 11.76
N ALA A 223 -23.57 7.05 10.92
CA ALA A 223 -22.62 7.62 9.96
C ALA A 223 -23.30 8.53 8.92
N ALA A 224 -24.58 8.29 8.57
CA ALA A 224 -25.34 9.17 7.68
C ALA A 224 -25.69 10.52 8.34
N GLU A 225 -26.04 10.48 9.61
CA GLU A 225 -26.36 11.67 10.41
C GLU A 225 -25.11 12.54 10.66
N GLU A 226 -23.94 11.89 10.79
CA GLU A 226 -22.65 12.56 11.02
C GLU A 226 -21.90 12.89 9.71
N PHE A 227 -22.49 12.63 8.52
CA PHE A 227 -21.81 12.79 7.23
C PHE A 227 -21.52 14.28 6.95
N ASN A 228 -20.29 14.58 6.54
CA ASN A 228 -19.83 15.93 6.22
C ASN A 228 -19.32 16.00 4.77
N ASP A 229 -20.09 16.69 3.90
CA ASP A 229 -19.76 16.87 2.49
C ASP A 229 -18.48 17.71 2.30
N ALA A 230 -18.20 18.68 3.16
CA ALA A 230 -16.99 19.51 3.07
C ALA A 230 -15.72 18.66 3.27
N VAL A 231 -15.74 17.77 4.26
CA VAL A 231 -14.63 16.83 4.51
C VAL A 231 -14.59 15.74 3.45
N TYR A 232 -15.74 15.31 2.91
CA TYR A 232 -15.80 14.28 1.89
C TYR A 232 -15.08 14.67 0.59
N ARG A 233 -15.06 15.95 0.24
CA ARG A 233 -14.36 16.46 -0.96
C ARG A 233 -12.88 16.09 -0.98
N TYR A 234 -12.25 15.99 0.17
CA TYR A 234 -10.83 15.61 0.28
C TYR A 234 -10.57 14.13 -0.04
N ARG A 235 -11.61 13.28 -0.21
CA ARG A 235 -11.42 11.89 -0.66
C ARG A 235 -10.62 11.80 -1.95
N GLY A 236 -10.86 12.73 -2.88
CA GLY A 236 -10.15 12.74 -4.17
C GLY A 236 -8.62 12.83 -4.06
N LEU A 237 -8.09 13.32 -2.93
CA LEU A 237 -6.64 13.41 -2.73
C LEU A 237 -5.94 12.04 -2.70
N VAL A 238 -6.67 10.95 -2.38
CA VAL A 238 -6.11 9.61 -2.47
C VAL A 238 -5.72 9.23 -3.90
N GLU A 239 -6.38 9.80 -4.91
CA GLU A 239 -6.04 9.63 -6.33
C GLU A 239 -4.64 10.19 -6.63
N GLY A 240 -4.20 11.21 -5.89
CA GLY A 240 -2.85 11.75 -5.97
C GLY A 240 -1.76 10.75 -5.56
N ILE A 241 -2.07 9.81 -4.65
CA ILE A 241 -1.16 8.73 -4.28
C ILE A 241 -0.97 7.79 -5.47
N PHE A 242 -2.06 7.41 -6.13
CA PHE A 242 -1.99 6.55 -7.32
C PHE A 242 -1.31 7.25 -8.49
N GLY A 243 -1.60 8.55 -8.71
CA GLY A 243 -0.96 9.36 -9.75
C GLY A 243 0.55 9.50 -9.54
N ALA A 244 1.00 9.69 -8.31
CA ALA A 244 2.43 9.72 -7.99
C ALA A 244 3.11 8.38 -8.29
N GLU A 245 2.49 7.26 -7.89
CA GLU A 245 3.01 5.93 -8.19
C GLU A 245 3.03 5.63 -9.70
N GLU A 246 2.03 6.11 -10.45
CA GLU A 246 1.95 5.94 -11.90
C GLU A 246 3.06 6.70 -12.62
N VAL A 247 3.31 7.95 -12.23
CA VAL A 247 4.35 8.80 -12.80
C VAL A 247 5.75 8.26 -12.48
N GLU A 248 5.98 7.77 -11.26
CA GLU A 248 7.31 7.30 -10.84
C GLU A 248 7.72 5.99 -11.55
N ASN A 249 6.82 5.02 -11.66
CA ASN A 249 7.19 3.66 -12.11
C ASN A 249 6.09 2.92 -12.87
N GLY A 250 5.01 3.60 -13.27
CA GLY A 250 3.83 3.00 -13.87
C GLY A 250 3.00 2.18 -12.87
N LEU A 251 1.69 2.14 -13.08
CA LEU A 251 0.76 1.28 -12.33
C LEU A 251 0.48 -0.02 -13.09
N GLU A 252 1.54 -0.76 -13.37
CA GLU A 252 1.47 -2.05 -14.04
C GLU A 252 2.24 -3.13 -13.27
N THR A 253 1.83 -4.38 -13.40
CA THR A 253 2.55 -5.50 -12.80
C THR A 253 2.78 -6.62 -13.79
N ARG A 254 4.03 -7.10 -13.85
CA ARG A 254 4.42 -8.29 -14.63
C ARG A 254 4.18 -9.60 -13.86
N CYS A 255 3.66 -9.51 -12.64
CA CYS A 255 3.35 -10.69 -11.83
C CYS A 255 2.14 -11.43 -12.41
N ARG A 256 2.33 -12.67 -12.86
CA ARG A 256 1.24 -13.50 -13.45
C ARG A 256 0.40 -14.21 -12.41
N LEU A 257 0.97 -14.57 -11.27
CA LEU A 257 0.31 -15.31 -10.20
C LEU A 257 -0.34 -14.36 -9.20
N ARG A 258 -1.60 -14.60 -8.83
CA ARG A 258 -2.36 -13.73 -7.91
C ARG A 258 -1.67 -13.48 -6.57
N TRP A 259 -1.04 -14.49 -6.01
CA TRP A 259 -0.32 -14.35 -4.76
C TRP A 259 0.96 -13.51 -4.91
N MET A 260 1.63 -13.53 -6.08
CA MET A 260 2.73 -12.60 -6.38
C MET A 260 2.22 -11.17 -6.59
N GLN A 261 1.06 -10.98 -7.23
CA GLN A 261 0.43 -9.67 -7.38
C GLN A 261 0.12 -9.03 -6.02
N ARG A 262 -0.35 -9.83 -5.04
CA ARG A 262 -0.58 -9.34 -3.67
C ARG A 262 0.71 -8.86 -3.00
N ARG A 263 1.80 -9.60 -3.13
CA ARG A 263 3.13 -9.19 -2.65
C ARG A 263 3.64 -7.95 -3.34
N TRP A 264 3.45 -7.87 -4.66
CA TRP A 264 3.79 -6.70 -5.44
C TRP A 264 3.09 -5.44 -4.90
N GLY A 265 1.79 -5.47 -4.68
CA GLY A 265 1.05 -4.33 -4.15
C GLY A 265 1.53 -3.89 -2.76
N LEU A 266 1.88 -4.84 -1.87
CA LEU A 266 2.47 -4.51 -0.57
C LEU A 266 3.85 -3.89 -0.70
N ALA A 267 4.71 -4.43 -1.57
CA ALA A 267 6.04 -3.89 -1.81
C ALA A 267 5.99 -2.49 -2.42
N ARG A 268 5.01 -2.21 -3.32
CA ARG A 268 4.73 -0.85 -3.84
C ARG A 268 4.38 0.11 -2.71
N ALA A 269 3.42 -0.26 -1.85
CA ALA A 269 3.03 0.57 -0.71
C ALA A 269 4.19 0.85 0.25
N ILE A 270 5.07 -0.13 0.48
CA ILE A 270 6.29 0.05 1.28
C ILE A 270 7.21 1.08 0.61
N GLY A 271 7.47 0.93 -0.70
CA GLY A 271 8.30 1.86 -1.47
C GLY A 271 7.77 3.29 -1.42
N HIS A 272 6.45 3.46 -1.57
CA HIS A 272 5.77 4.74 -1.42
C HIS A 272 6.03 5.36 -0.04
N ASN A 273 5.83 4.62 1.04
CA ASN A 273 6.06 5.13 2.40
C ASN A 273 7.53 5.49 2.64
N LEU A 274 8.48 4.72 2.09
CA LEU A 274 9.90 5.04 2.20
C LEU A 274 10.25 6.34 1.43
N ALA A 275 9.63 6.58 0.29
CA ALA A 275 9.78 7.84 -0.44
C ALA A 275 9.19 9.02 0.34
N VAL A 276 8.01 8.84 0.97
CA VAL A 276 7.41 9.83 1.87
C VAL A 276 8.34 10.12 3.05
N LEU A 277 8.84 9.08 3.71
CA LEU A 277 9.75 9.21 4.86
C LEU A 277 11.03 9.98 4.49
N ASN A 278 11.64 9.63 3.36
CA ASN A 278 12.81 10.35 2.86
C ASN A 278 12.51 11.84 2.61
N ARG A 279 11.36 12.15 2.00
CA ARG A 279 10.91 13.54 1.78
C ARG A 279 10.74 14.30 3.10
N LEU A 280 10.10 13.68 4.11
CA LEU A 280 9.92 14.29 5.43
C LEU A 280 11.26 14.60 6.10
N ARG A 281 12.21 13.69 6.05
CA ARG A 281 13.54 13.87 6.62
C ARG A 281 14.37 14.94 5.89
N CYS A 282 14.37 14.91 4.55
CA CYS A 282 15.05 15.94 3.76
C CYS A 282 14.49 17.34 4.06
N ALA A 283 13.16 17.47 4.14
CA ALA A 283 12.54 18.73 4.49
C ALA A 283 12.99 19.24 5.87
N LYS A 284 13.04 18.35 6.86
CA LYS A 284 13.52 18.67 8.21
C LYS A 284 14.99 19.09 8.23
N GLN A 285 15.85 18.39 7.48
CA GLN A 285 17.26 18.76 7.34
C GLN A 285 17.45 20.13 6.68
N LEU A 286 16.59 20.48 5.74
CA LEU A 286 16.61 21.77 5.02
C LEU A 286 15.85 22.88 5.76
N ASN A 287 15.29 22.60 6.95
CA ASN A 287 14.41 23.49 7.70
C ASN A 287 13.19 23.97 6.88
N ILE A 288 12.68 23.11 5.99
CA ILE A 288 11.46 23.35 5.22
C ILE A 288 10.29 22.76 5.99
N GLU A 289 9.35 23.62 6.38
CA GLU A 289 8.10 23.17 6.99
C GLU A 289 7.19 22.54 5.92
N LEU A 290 7.01 21.23 5.97
CA LEU A 290 6.00 20.55 5.16
C LEU A 290 4.65 20.70 5.87
N LYS A 291 3.81 21.61 5.36
CA LYS A 291 2.45 21.74 5.85
C LYS A 291 1.63 20.50 5.48
N PRO A 292 0.80 19.99 6.40
CA PRO A 292 -0.20 18.98 6.03
C PRO A 292 -1.08 19.51 4.90
N ILE A 293 -1.45 18.66 3.97
CA ILE A 293 -2.28 19.04 2.81
C ILE A 293 -3.63 19.63 3.26
N LEU A 294 -4.02 19.41 4.50
CA LEU A 294 -5.37 19.67 5.03
C LEU A 294 -5.40 20.59 6.27
N LEU A 295 -4.44 21.51 6.41
CA LEU A 295 -4.44 22.47 7.53
C LEU A 295 -5.69 23.38 7.59
N ASP A 296 -6.40 23.58 6.48
CA ASP A 296 -7.52 24.51 6.37
C ASP A 296 -8.92 23.84 6.53
N ALA A 297 -8.99 22.58 6.95
CA ALA A 297 -10.26 21.87 7.08
C ALA A 297 -11.03 22.17 8.38
N GLU A 298 -10.49 23.02 9.26
CA GLU A 298 -11.12 23.45 10.51
C GLU A 298 -11.71 24.90 10.46
N ALA A 299 -11.77 25.51 9.27
CA ALA A 299 -12.41 26.83 9.09
C ALA A 299 -13.87 26.70 8.65
#